data_e968ed37850718f04f81c39592cb7d3d
#
_entry.id   e968ed37850718f04f81c39592cb7d3d
#
_cell.length_a   1.000
_cell.length_b   1.000
_cell.length_c   1.000
_cell.angle_alpha   90.00
_cell.angle_beta   90.00
_cell.angle_gamma   90.00
#
_symmetry.space_group_name_H-M   'P 1'
#
loop_
_entity.id
_entity.type
_entity.pdbx_description
1 polymer ?
#
loop_
_entity_poly.entity_id
_entity_poly.type
_entity_poly.pdbx_seq_one_letter_code
_entity_poly.pdbx_strand_id
1 'polypeptide(L)'
;MITKDEIQELLHSTETYRVERTTSTSDMDKFQEAICAFANDLPNSRKKGYLILGAYDNGELSGLKVTDDLLKKIAAIRSNGNILPIPVMSVDRFQFPEGDLLLAEVSPSDLPPVRYRGRTFIRIGPRRDIATEAEERILAERRMSFMATFDTMPCLAAKLNDINTDLLRTKYLIPLLGNELVESDTRPIEEQMAAVGMYDTEHQCPTYAAVVLFGYKPRRFMPGLYVQYVRFKGEDVTSEVENEMQLEGNYCELLPRLESLLELSVIKKKPVFVSILREEMVSNYPYQAIRELLLNACMHRDMQSNTPLRFYEFASHLEILNAGGLYGNARPENFPRINDYRNPLVASAMKTLGYVNMFSRGIGQVQTDLKENGNKPAQFDVSMLTAFLVTVEQKDIEQFKFVPSDGAPMVSLGDDVTSLSQALSQALSQVCPKLDVSHYPDATAILIALCKEPQSLKELMEKTKEKNRGRIKNNVLQHLCESGLVEPTIKDVPNSPKQKYALTDNGREKLQTIS
;
A
#
# COMPACT_ATOMS: atom_id res chain seq x y z
N MET A 1 -20.90 -13.30 32.58
CA MET A 1 -20.31 -14.39 33.40
C MET A 1 -20.04 -15.55 32.47
N ILE A 2 -18.86 -16.14 32.58
CA ILE A 2 -18.49 -17.32 31.82
C ILE A 2 -19.29 -18.55 32.30
N THR A 3 -19.70 -19.42 31.41
CA THR A 3 -20.42 -20.65 31.71
C THR A 3 -19.48 -21.81 32.06
N LYS A 4 -19.98 -22.89 32.68
CA LYS A 4 -19.16 -24.08 32.97
C LYS A 4 -18.64 -24.76 31.70
N ASP A 5 -19.38 -24.71 30.61
CA ASP A 5 -18.99 -25.31 29.33
C ASP A 5 -17.84 -24.51 28.70
N GLU A 6 -17.92 -23.17 28.73
CA GLU A 6 -16.83 -22.29 28.28
C GLU A 6 -15.54 -22.47 29.11
N ILE A 7 -15.67 -22.76 30.42
CA ILE A 7 -14.50 -23.07 31.26
C ILE A 7 -13.87 -24.40 30.85
N GLN A 8 -14.67 -25.43 30.54
CA GLN A 8 -14.14 -26.68 30.04
C GLN A 8 -13.40 -26.54 28.72
N GLU A 9 -13.89 -25.69 27.82
CA GLU A 9 -13.16 -25.36 26.59
C GLU A 9 -11.83 -24.65 26.90
N LEU A 10 -11.83 -23.71 27.85
CA LEU A 10 -10.61 -23.02 28.29
C LEU A 10 -9.60 -23.96 28.95
N LEU A 11 -10.03 -24.99 29.65
CA LEU A 11 -9.16 -25.98 30.29
C LEU A 11 -8.46 -26.87 29.25
N HIS A 12 -9.15 -27.25 28.19
CA HIS A 12 -8.62 -28.13 27.14
C HIS A 12 -7.97 -27.41 25.96
N SER A 13 -8.11 -26.07 25.89
CA SER A 13 -7.44 -25.28 24.87
C SER A 13 -5.93 -25.19 25.14
N THR A 14 -5.13 -25.02 24.08
CA THR A 14 -3.71 -24.64 24.26
C THR A 14 -3.60 -23.31 24.99
N GLU A 15 -2.61 -23.16 25.88
CA GLU A 15 -2.34 -21.86 26.49
C GLU A 15 -2.03 -20.82 25.43
N THR A 16 -2.74 -19.71 25.52
CA THR A 16 -2.61 -18.58 24.60
C THR A 16 -2.26 -17.32 25.37
N TYR A 17 -2.17 -16.20 24.69
CA TYR A 17 -2.01 -14.89 25.33
C TYR A 17 -3.19 -14.51 26.26
N ARG A 18 -4.28 -15.29 26.28
CA ARG A 18 -5.50 -15.04 27.07
C ARG A 18 -5.71 -15.97 28.26
N VAL A 19 -5.01 -17.07 28.35
CA VAL A 19 -5.24 -18.09 29.38
C VAL A 19 -3.93 -18.40 30.07
N GLU A 20 -3.94 -18.39 31.42
CA GLU A 20 -2.86 -18.89 32.27
C GLU A 20 -3.46 -19.82 33.31
N ARG A 21 -2.92 -21.04 33.40
CA ARG A 21 -3.30 -22.06 34.38
C ARG A 21 -2.22 -22.21 35.43
N THR A 22 -2.61 -22.53 36.65
CA THR A 22 -1.66 -22.80 37.70
C THR A 22 -2.29 -23.63 38.82
N THR A 23 -1.48 -24.50 39.38
CA THR A 23 -1.83 -25.22 40.62
C THR A 23 -1.41 -24.45 41.87
N SER A 24 -0.57 -23.42 41.74
CA SER A 24 -0.15 -22.58 42.85
C SER A 24 -1.29 -21.72 43.37
N THR A 25 -1.38 -21.57 44.71
CA THR A 25 -2.33 -20.67 45.37
C THR A 25 -1.64 -19.55 46.15
N SER A 26 -0.30 -19.51 46.12
CA SER A 26 0.52 -18.60 46.94
C SER A 26 1.39 -17.63 46.16
N ASP A 27 1.60 -17.85 44.84
CA ASP A 27 2.49 -17.05 44.00
C ASP A 27 1.82 -15.73 43.57
N MET A 28 1.60 -14.85 44.56
CA MET A 28 0.84 -13.60 44.33
C MET A 28 1.48 -12.65 43.33
N ASP A 29 2.82 -12.64 43.22
CA ASP A 29 3.50 -11.78 42.26
C ASP A 29 3.21 -12.24 40.83
N LYS A 30 3.31 -13.54 40.56
CA LYS A 30 2.94 -14.08 39.24
C LYS A 30 1.49 -13.83 38.89
N PHE A 31 0.56 -13.90 39.84
CA PHE A 31 -0.85 -13.61 39.57
C PHE A 31 -1.06 -12.15 39.19
N GLN A 32 -0.42 -11.22 39.91
CA GLN A 32 -0.52 -9.79 39.62
C GLN A 32 0.13 -9.42 38.29
N GLU A 33 1.26 -10.04 37.95
CA GLU A 33 1.90 -9.88 36.64
C GLU A 33 1.00 -10.39 35.50
N ALA A 34 0.36 -11.56 35.68
CA ALA A 34 -0.57 -12.11 34.68
C ALA A 34 -1.79 -11.21 34.51
N ILE A 35 -2.39 -10.75 35.61
CA ILE A 35 -3.53 -9.82 35.58
C ILE A 35 -3.15 -8.50 34.87
N CYS A 36 -1.95 -7.96 35.19
CA CYS A 36 -1.41 -6.78 34.51
C CYS A 36 -1.26 -7.01 33.01
N ALA A 37 -0.70 -8.15 32.62
CA ALA A 37 -0.47 -8.49 31.22
C ALA A 37 -1.80 -8.70 30.45
N PHE A 38 -2.81 -9.31 31.04
CA PHE A 38 -4.14 -9.44 30.46
C PHE A 38 -4.82 -8.08 30.30
N ALA A 39 -4.71 -7.19 31.29
CA ALA A 39 -5.26 -5.85 31.23
C ALA A 39 -4.61 -5.00 30.12
N ASN A 40 -3.34 -5.23 29.80
CA ASN A 40 -2.65 -4.54 28.70
C ASN A 40 -3.09 -5.01 27.31
N ASP A 41 -3.51 -6.28 27.17
CA ASP A 41 -3.98 -6.84 25.90
C ASP A 41 -3.12 -6.36 24.70
N LEU A 42 -1.81 -6.63 24.74
CA LEU A 42 -0.87 -6.13 23.72
C LEU A 42 -1.34 -6.41 22.28
N PRO A 43 -1.90 -7.60 21.93
CA PRO A 43 -2.45 -7.85 20.60
C PRO A 43 -3.67 -7.00 20.25
N ASN A 44 -4.21 -6.20 21.19
CA ASN A 44 -5.44 -5.40 21.02
C ASN A 44 -6.66 -6.23 20.62
N SER A 45 -6.77 -7.43 21.18
CA SER A 45 -7.84 -8.37 20.86
C SER A 45 -9.21 -7.96 21.41
N ARG A 46 -9.22 -7.08 22.42
CA ARG A 46 -10.40 -6.68 23.21
C ARG A 46 -11.14 -7.85 23.86
N LYS A 47 -10.48 -9.01 23.92
CA LYS A 47 -11.03 -10.21 24.56
C LYS A 47 -10.49 -10.33 25.97
N LYS A 48 -11.32 -10.85 26.88
CA LYS A 48 -10.94 -11.05 28.27
C LYS A 48 -9.81 -12.08 28.42
N GLY A 49 -8.93 -11.85 29.40
CA GLY A 49 -7.92 -12.79 29.83
C GLY A 49 -8.40 -13.58 31.06
N TYR A 50 -7.88 -14.78 31.24
CA TYR A 50 -8.31 -15.74 32.27
C TYR A 50 -7.11 -16.30 33.02
N LEU A 51 -7.07 -16.04 34.34
CA LEU A 51 -6.14 -16.70 35.28
C LEU A 51 -6.94 -17.78 35.99
N ILE A 52 -6.53 -19.04 35.82
CA ILE A 52 -7.22 -20.24 36.32
C ILE A 52 -6.32 -20.88 37.38
N LEU A 53 -6.76 -20.86 38.64
CA LEU A 53 -6.08 -21.56 39.75
C LEU A 53 -6.78 -22.89 40.03
N GLY A 54 -6.01 -23.94 40.20
CA GLY A 54 -6.50 -25.30 40.48
C GLY A 54 -6.48 -26.23 39.26
N ALA A 55 -5.81 -25.83 38.16
CA ALA A 55 -5.62 -26.66 36.98
C ALA A 55 -4.12 -26.79 36.64
N TYR A 56 -3.74 -27.93 36.10
CA TYR A 56 -2.45 -28.18 35.45
C TYR A 56 -2.43 -27.61 34.02
N ASP A 57 -1.24 -27.51 33.41
CA ASP A 57 -1.07 -27.02 32.05
C ASP A 57 -1.79 -27.89 31.00
N ASN A 58 -1.97 -29.20 31.31
CA ASN A 58 -2.73 -30.15 30.47
C ASN A 58 -4.27 -30.03 30.62
N GLY A 59 -4.74 -29.14 31.50
CA GLY A 59 -6.16 -28.92 31.76
C GLY A 59 -6.78 -29.81 32.85
N GLU A 60 -6.03 -30.76 33.42
CA GLU A 60 -6.53 -31.59 34.52
C GLU A 60 -6.65 -30.76 35.81
N LEU A 61 -7.65 -31.10 36.63
CA LEU A 61 -7.87 -30.42 37.90
C LEU A 61 -6.89 -30.92 38.97
N SER A 62 -6.39 -30.00 39.76
CA SER A 62 -5.38 -30.30 40.83
C SER A 62 -6.01 -30.81 42.13
N GLY A 63 -7.33 -30.92 42.23
CA GLY A 63 -8.02 -31.25 43.48
C GLY A 63 -8.08 -30.08 44.47
N LEU A 64 -7.86 -28.83 44.00
CA LEU A 64 -7.92 -27.65 44.84
C LEU A 64 -9.28 -27.53 45.53
N LYS A 65 -9.26 -27.14 46.81
CA LYS A 65 -10.44 -26.66 47.56
C LYS A 65 -10.34 -25.15 47.71
N VAL A 66 -11.18 -24.42 46.97
CA VAL A 66 -11.20 -22.96 47.02
C VAL A 66 -11.85 -22.51 48.34
N THR A 67 -11.10 -21.77 49.16
CA THR A 67 -11.59 -21.18 50.41
C THR A 67 -11.99 -19.72 50.19
N ASP A 68 -12.86 -19.20 51.06
CA ASP A 68 -13.22 -17.78 51.06
C ASP A 68 -12.01 -16.87 51.22
N ASP A 69 -10.99 -17.30 52.00
CA ASP A 69 -9.75 -16.53 52.17
C ASP A 69 -8.94 -16.43 50.86
N LEU A 70 -8.90 -17.51 50.08
CA LEU A 70 -8.26 -17.49 48.74
C LEU A 70 -9.00 -16.58 47.78
N LEU A 71 -10.34 -16.66 47.76
CA LEU A 71 -11.19 -15.76 46.93
C LEU A 71 -10.92 -14.30 47.29
N LYS A 72 -10.95 -13.97 48.59
CA LYS A 72 -10.67 -12.60 49.08
C LYS A 72 -9.27 -12.12 48.70
N LYS A 73 -8.25 -12.99 48.84
CA LYS A 73 -6.86 -12.65 48.45
C LYS A 73 -6.72 -12.32 46.98
N ILE A 74 -7.31 -13.13 46.10
CA ILE A 74 -7.24 -12.89 44.65
C ILE A 74 -8.07 -11.65 44.25
N ALA A 75 -9.27 -11.48 44.83
CA ALA A 75 -10.09 -10.30 44.59
C ALA A 75 -9.41 -9.00 45.07
N ALA A 76 -8.67 -9.05 46.17
CA ALA A 76 -7.93 -7.92 46.71
C ALA A 76 -6.80 -7.41 45.79
N ILE A 77 -6.35 -8.21 44.83
CA ILE A 77 -5.36 -7.80 43.82
C ILE A 77 -5.84 -6.56 43.09
N ARG A 78 -7.16 -6.46 42.81
CA ARG A 78 -7.76 -5.32 42.12
C ARG A 78 -7.49 -3.99 42.84
N SER A 79 -7.47 -3.98 44.19
CA SER A 79 -7.49 -2.76 44.98
C SER A 79 -6.28 -2.59 45.92
N ASN A 80 -5.29 -3.47 45.83
CA ASN A 80 -4.09 -3.41 46.70
C ASN A 80 -3.08 -2.31 46.33
N GLY A 81 -3.34 -1.54 45.27
CA GLY A 81 -2.51 -0.44 44.81
C GLY A 81 -1.24 -0.83 44.06
N ASN A 82 -0.97 -2.12 43.87
CA ASN A 82 0.22 -2.58 43.13
C ASN A 82 0.05 -2.54 41.61
N ILE A 83 -1.21 -2.61 41.11
CA ILE A 83 -1.52 -2.56 39.68
C ILE A 83 -2.27 -1.25 39.39
N LEU A 84 -1.68 -0.43 38.55
CA LEU A 84 -2.25 0.88 38.16
C LEU A 84 -2.12 1.09 36.65
N PRO A 85 -3.16 1.64 35.95
CA PRO A 85 -4.53 1.86 36.43
C PRO A 85 -5.18 0.60 36.97
N ILE A 86 -6.20 0.76 37.85
CA ILE A 86 -6.89 -0.35 38.49
C ILE A 86 -7.49 -1.28 37.43
N PRO A 87 -7.20 -2.58 37.40
CA PRO A 87 -7.73 -3.50 36.42
C PRO A 87 -9.23 -3.76 36.63
N VAL A 88 -9.95 -3.93 35.53
CA VAL A 88 -11.35 -4.38 35.55
C VAL A 88 -11.34 -5.89 35.57
N MET A 89 -11.72 -6.50 36.69
CA MET A 89 -11.70 -7.95 36.87
C MET A 89 -12.83 -8.43 37.75
N SER A 90 -13.23 -9.70 37.56
CA SER A 90 -14.08 -10.49 38.44
C SER A 90 -13.34 -11.77 38.90
N VAL A 91 -13.75 -12.30 40.04
CA VAL A 91 -13.19 -13.55 40.59
C VAL A 91 -14.34 -14.45 41.00
N ASP A 92 -14.38 -15.64 40.43
CA ASP A 92 -15.46 -16.61 40.64
C ASP A 92 -14.90 -18.00 40.98
N ARG A 93 -15.69 -18.78 41.76
CA ARG A 93 -15.40 -20.18 42.08
C ARG A 93 -16.28 -21.09 41.28
N PHE A 94 -15.70 -22.15 40.72
CA PHE A 94 -16.41 -23.21 40.01
C PHE A 94 -16.10 -24.55 40.67
N GLN A 95 -17.14 -25.31 40.96
CA GLN A 95 -17.04 -26.62 41.62
C GLN A 95 -17.21 -27.73 40.57
N PHE A 96 -16.26 -28.66 40.60
CA PHE A 96 -16.28 -29.89 39.81
C PHE A 96 -16.07 -31.10 40.71
N PRO A 97 -16.41 -32.31 40.27
CA PRO A 97 -16.22 -33.52 41.08
C PRO A 97 -14.77 -33.77 41.46
N GLU A 98 -13.82 -33.39 40.60
CA GLU A 98 -12.37 -33.60 40.73
C GLU A 98 -11.68 -32.49 41.55
N GLY A 99 -12.37 -31.40 41.85
CA GLY A 99 -11.85 -30.27 42.62
C GLY A 99 -12.47 -28.95 42.20
N ASP A 100 -12.12 -27.89 42.96
CA ASP A 100 -12.60 -26.54 42.62
C ASP A 100 -11.62 -25.82 41.72
N LEU A 101 -12.12 -24.89 40.92
CA LEU A 101 -11.36 -23.89 40.21
C LEU A 101 -11.68 -22.49 40.76
N LEU A 102 -10.65 -21.65 40.87
CA LEU A 102 -10.81 -20.22 41.03
C LEU A 102 -10.42 -19.55 39.72
N LEU A 103 -11.34 -18.79 39.14
CA LEU A 103 -11.17 -18.07 37.90
C LEU A 103 -11.12 -16.57 38.17
N ALA A 104 -10.03 -15.91 37.78
CA ALA A 104 -10.00 -14.47 37.66
C ALA A 104 -10.14 -14.08 36.19
N GLU A 105 -11.26 -13.45 35.85
CA GLU A 105 -11.56 -12.89 34.53
C GLU A 105 -11.10 -11.43 34.51
N VAL A 106 -10.26 -11.05 33.55
CA VAL A 106 -9.67 -9.71 33.43
C VAL A 106 -10.06 -9.09 32.09
N SER A 107 -10.70 -7.95 32.13
CA SER A 107 -11.01 -7.17 30.93
C SER A 107 -9.82 -6.32 30.48
N PRO A 108 -9.57 -6.17 29.17
CA PRO A 108 -8.62 -5.19 28.67
C PRO A 108 -8.91 -3.79 29.21
N SER A 109 -7.85 -3.06 29.57
CA SER A 109 -7.97 -1.71 30.09
C SER A 109 -8.19 -0.71 28.97
N ASP A 110 -9.08 0.27 29.19
CA ASP A 110 -9.24 1.42 28.30
C ASP A 110 -8.13 2.47 28.51
N LEU A 111 -7.33 2.33 29.58
CA LEU A 111 -6.27 3.27 29.95
C LEU A 111 -4.88 2.60 30.04
N PRO A 112 -4.43 1.84 29.00
CA PRO A 112 -3.08 1.28 29.02
C PRO A 112 -2.02 2.39 28.91
N PRO A 113 -0.75 2.14 29.28
CA PRO A 113 -0.25 0.91 29.87
C PRO A 113 -0.64 0.74 31.33
N VAL A 114 -1.09 -0.47 31.66
CA VAL A 114 -1.28 -0.91 33.05
C VAL A 114 0.08 -1.40 33.58
N ARG A 115 0.44 -1.00 34.80
CA ARG A 115 1.73 -1.35 35.40
C ARG A 115 1.55 -2.06 36.74
N TYR A 116 2.33 -3.10 36.93
CA TYR A 116 2.50 -3.75 38.24
C TYR A 116 3.83 -3.32 38.83
N ARG A 117 3.80 -2.68 39.99
CA ARG A 117 4.99 -2.12 40.66
C ARG A 117 5.88 -1.31 39.69
N GLY A 118 5.27 -0.47 38.85
CA GLY A 118 5.95 0.40 37.89
C GLY A 118 6.42 -0.27 36.61
N ARG A 119 6.27 -1.60 36.46
CA ARG A 119 6.64 -2.33 35.24
C ARG A 119 5.41 -2.72 34.44
N THR A 120 5.49 -2.57 33.11
CA THR A 120 4.45 -2.98 32.19
C THR A 120 4.65 -4.44 31.80
N PHE A 121 3.74 -5.31 32.21
CA PHE A 121 3.75 -6.71 31.80
C PHE A 121 2.83 -6.93 30.61
N ILE A 122 3.26 -7.79 29.70
CA ILE A 122 2.56 -8.18 28.47
C ILE A 122 2.59 -9.69 28.29
N ARG A 123 1.81 -10.20 27.33
CA ARG A 123 1.90 -11.61 26.91
C ARG A 123 2.26 -11.70 25.43
N ILE A 124 3.23 -12.57 25.15
CA ILE A 124 3.64 -12.97 23.80
C ILE A 124 3.31 -14.47 23.68
N GLY A 125 2.15 -14.76 23.07
CA GLY A 125 1.58 -16.10 23.10
C GLY A 125 1.33 -16.55 24.56
N PRO A 126 1.75 -17.76 24.98
CA PRO A 126 1.55 -18.24 26.35
C PRO A 126 2.53 -17.59 27.35
N ARG A 127 3.59 -16.94 26.89
CA ARG A 127 4.64 -16.40 27.75
C ARG A 127 4.32 -14.98 28.22
N ARG A 128 4.50 -14.73 29.51
CA ARG A 128 4.50 -13.40 30.11
C ARG A 128 5.90 -12.79 30.00
N ASP A 129 5.98 -11.49 29.65
CA ASP A 129 7.22 -10.74 29.55
C ASP A 129 7.03 -9.27 30.00
N ILE A 130 8.12 -8.53 30.10
CA ILE A 130 8.10 -7.10 30.37
C ILE A 130 8.10 -6.38 29.04
N ALA A 131 7.20 -5.41 28.87
CA ALA A 131 7.12 -4.62 27.65
C ALA A 131 8.41 -3.85 27.37
N THR A 132 8.84 -3.87 26.13
CA THR A 132 9.87 -2.99 25.60
C THR A 132 9.35 -1.55 25.53
N GLU A 133 10.24 -0.58 25.35
CA GLU A 133 9.87 0.83 25.17
C GLU A 133 8.92 1.04 23.98
N ALA A 134 9.14 0.31 22.88
CA ALA A 134 8.27 0.36 21.69
C ALA A 134 6.86 -0.17 21.99
N GLU A 135 6.74 -1.26 22.75
CA GLU A 135 5.46 -1.83 23.15
C GLU A 135 4.72 -0.96 24.18
N GLU A 136 5.44 -0.36 25.13
CA GLU A 136 4.85 0.65 26.04
C GLU A 136 4.29 1.85 25.25
N ARG A 137 5.00 2.30 24.21
CA ARG A 137 4.52 3.38 23.35
C ARG A 137 3.23 3.00 22.63
N ILE A 138 3.13 1.79 22.07
CA ILE A 138 1.89 1.29 21.44
C ILE A 138 0.73 1.30 22.43
N LEU A 139 0.96 0.85 23.66
CA LEU A 139 -0.05 0.87 24.70
C LEU A 139 -0.45 2.30 25.09
N ALA A 140 0.51 3.22 25.17
CA ALA A 140 0.26 4.64 25.45
C ALA A 140 -0.53 5.32 24.32
N GLU A 141 -0.24 5.02 23.04
CA GLU A 141 -1.02 5.52 21.91
C GLU A 141 -2.50 5.12 22.00
N ARG A 142 -2.80 3.89 22.44
CA ARG A 142 -4.20 3.46 22.62
C ARG A 142 -4.94 4.29 23.66
N ARG A 143 -4.27 4.71 24.72
CA ARG A 143 -4.82 5.62 25.72
C ARG A 143 -5.04 7.02 25.14
N MET A 144 -4.09 7.51 24.35
CA MET A 144 -4.10 8.85 23.75
C MET A 144 -5.18 9.00 22.66
N SER A 145 -5.50 7.93 21.93
CA SER A 145 -6.52 7.96 20.87
C SER A 145 -7.92 8.37 21.35
N PHE A 146 -8.16 8.33 22.66
CA PHE A 146 -9.40 8.85 23.27
C PHE A 146 -9.34 10.35 23.64
N MET A 147 -8.16 10.96 23.60
CA MET A 147 -7.98 12.36 24.04
C MET A 147 -7.48 13.27 22.92
N ALA A 148 -6.37 12.92 22.27
CA ALA A 148 -5.79 13.66 21.15
C ALA A 148 -4.84 12.74 20.36
N THR A 149 -4.80 12.90 19.04
CA THR A 149 -3.84 12.21 18.20
C THR A 149 -2.51 12.95 18.17
N PHE A 150 -1.41 12.24 17.86
CA PHE A 150 -0.07 12.85 17.89
C PHE A 150 0.04 14.10 16.99
N ASP A 151 -0.55 14.07 15.82
CA ASP A 151 -0.49 15.16 14.85
C ASP A 151 -1.22 16.44 15.32
N THR A 152 -2.20 16.31 16.22
CA THR A 152 -2.91 17.46 16.82
C THR A 152 -2.20 18.04 18.04
N MET A 153 -1.17 17.36 18.57
CA MET A 153 -0.45 17.83 19.75
C MET A 153 0.46 19.03 19.44
N PRO A 154 0.69 19.93 20.45
CA PRO A 154 1.66 21.02 20.33
C PRO A 154 3.08 20.48 20.16
N CYS A 155 3.82 20.96 19.18
CA CYS A 155 5.25 20.71 19.01
C CYS A 155 6.05 21.76 19.80
N LEU A 156 6.24 21.53 21.11
CA LEU A 156 6.84 22.51 22.03
C LEU A 156 8.23 23.01 21.62
N ALA A 157 8.96 22.23 20.85
CA ALA A 157 10.29 22.60 20.34
C ALA A 157 10.22 23.49 19.07
N ALA A 158 9.07 23.57 18.40
CA ALA A 158 8.87 24.34 17.19
C ALA A 158 8.37 25.76 17.51
N LYS A 159 8.72 26.71 16.64
CA LYS A 159 8.25 28.09 16.66
C LYS A 159 7.57 28.43 15.34
N LEU A 160 6.81 29.52 15.30
CA LEU A 160 6.17 29.99 14.06
C LEU A 160 7.17 30.13 12.90
N ASN A 161 8.38 30.61 13.18
CA ASN A 161 9.45 30.76 12.18
C ASN A 161 9.97 29.41 11.61
N ASP A 162 9.63 28.29 12.20
CA ASP A 162 9.93 26.96 11.66
C ASP A 162 8.90 26.52 10.62
N ILE A 163 7.78 27.28 10.46
CA ILE A 163 6.69 27.00 9.52
C ILE A 163 6.76 27.94 8.32
N ASN A 164 6.60 27.39 7.13
CA ASN A 164 6.40 28.16 5.90
C ASN A 164 4.94 28.62 5.81
N THR A 165 4.67 29.80 6.36
CA THR A 165 3.31 30.37 6.44
C THR A 165 2.76 30.75 5.06
N ASP A 166 3.62 31.09 4.09
CA ASP A 166 3.19 31.38 2.72
C ASP A 166 2.71 30.12 2.02
N LEU A 167 3.42 29.00 2.23
CA LEU A 167 3.02 27.69 1.71
C LEU A 167 1.71 27.24 2.35
N LEU A 168 1.57 27.39 3.67
CA LEU A 168 0.33 27.10 4.41
C LEU A 168 -0.84 27.93 3.85
N ARG A 169 -0.65 29.24 3.69
CA ARG A 169 -1.69 30.14 3.17
C ARG A 169 -2.11 29.76 1.76
N THR A 170 -1.15 29.59 0.86
CA THR A 170 -1.43 29.40 -0.58
C THR A 170 -1.91 27.98 -0.91
N LYS A 171 -1.36 26.96 -0.27
CA LYS A 171 -1.65 25.55 -0.58
C LYS A 171 -2.74 24.93 0.30
N TYR A 172 -3.03 25.52 1.47
CA TYR A 172 -3.97 24.93 2.41
C TYR A 172 -5.12 25.86 2.78
N LEU A 173 -4.85 27.08 3.30
CA LEU A 173 -5.91 27.97 3.75
C LEU A 173 -6.80 28.44 2.59
N ILE A 174 -6.22 28.87 1.47
CA ILE A 174 -6.99 29.32 0.30
C ILE A 174 -7.85 28.19 -0.30
N PRO A 175 -7.32 26.97 -0.56
CA PRO A 175 -8.15 25.85 -1.02
C PRO A 175 -9.22 25.42 -0.02
N LEU A 176 -8.97 25.55 1.29
CA LEU A 176 -9.90 25.14 2.34
C LEU A 176 -11.04 26.14 2.55
N LEU A 177 -10.72 27.43 2.61
CA LEU A 177 -11.64 28.49 3.05
C LEU A 177 -12.13 29.41 1.91
N GLY A 178 -11.41 29.42 0.80
CA GLY A 178 -11.63 30.35 -0.30
C GLY A 178 -10.77 31.63 -0.19
N ASN A 179 -10.40 32.20 -1.34
CA ASN A 179 -9.49 33.35 -1.42
C ASN A 179 -10.05 34.59 -0.69
N GLU A 180 -11.34 34.89 -0.89
CA GLU A 180 -12.00 36.07 -0.28
C GLU A 180 -11.94 36.05 1.25
N LEU A 181 -12.19 34.89 1.86
CA LEU A 181 -12.15 34.75 3.32
C LEU A 181 -10.72 34.90 3.85
N VAL A 182 -9.74 34.31 3.17
CA VAL A 182 -8.32 34.39 3.60
C VAL A 182 -7.76 35.79 3.43
N GLU A 183 -8.14 36.53 2.39
CA GLU A 183 -7.71 37.92 2.18
C GLU A 183 -8.39 38.91 3.14
N SER A 184 -9.63 38.65 3.52
CA SER A 184 -10.37 39.49 4.47
C SER A 184 -10.05 39.21 5.94
N ASP A 185 -9.37 38.10 6.23
CA ASP A 185 -8.98 37.70 7.60
C ASP A 185 -7.81 38.55 8.10
N THR A 186 -8.06 39.49 8.98
CA THR A 186 -7.07 40.39 9.56
C THR A 186 -6.43 39.88 10.85
N ARG A 187 -6.82 38.67 11.29
CA ARG A 187 -6.22 38.05 12.49
C ARG A 187 -4.73 37.72 12.28
N PRO A 188 -3.93 37.69 13.35
CA PRO A 188 -2.57 37.16 13.29
C PRO A 188 -2.57 35.75 12.69
N ILE A 189 -1.48 35.38 12.02
CA ILE A 189 -1.37 34.08 11.35
C ILE A 189 -1.50 32.90 12.33
N GLU A 190 -1.08 33.08 13.57
CA GLU A 190 -1.19 32.10 14.66
C GLU A 190 -2.66 31.76 14.94
N GLU A 191 -3.54 32.77 14.96
CA GLU A 191 -4.98 32.58 15.16
C GLU A 191 -5.64 31.94 13.95
N GLN A 192 -5.21 32.32 12.73
CA GLN A 192 -5.67 31.65 11.50
C GLN A 192 -5.26 30.17 11.48
N MET A 193 -4.04 29.85 11.89
CA MET A 193 -3.53 28.50 12.02
C MET A 193 -4.28 27.73 13.12
N ALA A 194 -4.55 28.36 14.26
CA ALA A 194 -5.28 27.75 15.36
C ALA A 194 -6.72 27.37 14.96
N ALA A 195 -7.39 28.20 14.18
CA ALA A 195 -8.74 27.93 13.66
C ALA A 195 -8.82 26.64 12.83
N VAL A 196 -7.72 26.19 12.24
CA VAL A 196 -7.62 24.95 11.44
C VAL A 196 -6.80 23.85 12.13
N GLY A 197 -6.53 24.00 13.44
CA GLY A 197 -5.82 23.00 14.24
C GLY A 197 -4.30 22.93 14.01
N MET A 198 -3.71 23.91 13.33
CA MET A 198 -2.28 23.94 13.00
C MET A 198 -1.43 24.69 14.03
N TYR A 199 -2.03 25.30 15.05
CA TYR A 199 -1.34 26.04 16.11
C TYR A 199 -2.03 25.87 17.45
N ASP A 200 -1.26 25.66 18.48
CA ASP A 200 -1.73 25.60 19.87
C ASP A 200 -1.54 26.96 20.53
N THR A 201 -2.64 27.60 20.90
CA THR A 201 -2.64 28.95 21.51
C THR A 201 -2.25 28.96 22.99
N GLU A 202 -2.44 27.82 23.69
CA GLU A 202 -2.07 27.69 25.09
C GLU A 202 -0.54 27.62 25.24
N HIS A 203 0.12 26.81 24.41
CA HIS A 203 1.57 26.63 24.41
C HIS A 203 2.29 27.58 23.45
N GLN A 204 1.56 28.38 22.66
CA GLN A 204 2.10 29.33 21.68
C GLN A 204 3.08 28.69 20.69
N CYS A 205 2.74 27.53 20.15
CA CYS A 205 3.57 26.80 19.20
C CYS A 205 2.76 26.07 18.14
N PRO A 206 3.36 25.75 16.97
CA PRO A 206 2.71 24.92 15.94
C PRO A 206 2.41 23.50 16.44
N THR A 207 1.36 22.88 15.90
CA THR A 207 1.10 21.46 16.10
C THR A 207 2.05 20.60 15.26
N TYR A 208 2.19 19.31 15.59
CA TYR A 208 2.99 18.40 14.77
C TYR A 208 2.46 18.30 13.32
N ALA A 209 1.15 18.38 13.10
CA ALA A 209 0.58 18.46 11.74
C ALA A 209 1.12 19.64 10.95
N ALA A 210 1.18 20.84 11.55
CA ALA A 210 1.73 22.02 10.89
C ALA A 210 3.21 21.81 10.50
N VAL A 211 3.99 21.19 11.38
CA VAL A 211 5.40 20.87 11.11
C VAL A 211 5.55 19.87 9.98
N VAL A 212 4.73 18.79 9.94
CA VAL A 212 4.74 17.76 8.89
C VAL A 212 4.39 18.35 7.53
N LEU A 213 3.38 19.22 7.49
CA LEU A 213 2.80 19.72 6.24
C LEU A 213 3.57 20.93 5.68
N PHE A 214 4.06 21.82 6.56
CA PHE A 214 4.57 23.14 6.18
C PHE A 214 5.89 23.52 6.85
N GLY A 215 6.49 22.65 7.67
CA GLY A 215 7.77 22.95 8.33
C GLY A 215 8.93 23.08 7.35
N TYR A 216 9.84 24.04 7.54
CA TYR A 216 11.06 24.15 6.73
C TYR A 216 12.02 22.96 6.93
N LYS A 217 12.09 22.43 8.15
CA LYS A 217 12.99 21.32 8.52
C LYS A 217 12.27 20.34 9.45
N PRO A 218 11.25 19.59 8.98
CA PRO A 218 10.44 18.73 9.84
C PRO A 218 11.24 17.63 10.52
N ARG A 219 12.33 17.13 9.92
CA ARG A 219 13.22 16.11 10.51
C ARG A 219 13.94 16.57 11.78
N ARG A 220 14.03 17.87 12.03
CA ARG A 220 14.55 18.39 13.30
C ARG A 220 13.67 17.98 14.49
N PHE A 221 12.38 17.87 14.26
CA PHE A 221 11.35 17.56 15.27
C PHE A 221 10.93 16.09 15.23
N MET A 222 10.97 15.49 14.05
CA MET A 222 10.62 14.10 13.77
C MET A 222 11.71 13.47 12.89
N PRO A 223 12.78 12.91 13.50
CA PRO A 223 13.98 12.44 12.75
C PRO A 223 13.67 11.39 11.69
N GLY A 224 12.65 10.55 11.90
CA GLY A 224 12.21 9.53 10.96
C GLY A 224 11.35 10.05 9.79
N LEU A 225 10.97 11.35 9.74
CA LEU A 225 10.08 11.90 8.73
C LEU A 225 10.81 12.10 7.38
N TYR A 226 11.08 11.00 6.69
CA TYR A 226 11.58 10.96 5.33
C TYR A 226 11.23 9.62 4.68
N VAL A 227 11.37 9.53 3.36
CA VAL A 227 11.24 8.29 2.59
C VAL A 227 12.63 7.83 2.18
N GLN A 228 12.99 6.61 2.52
CA GLN A 228 14.18 5.94 2.02
C GLN A 228 13.78 5.04 0.87
N TYR A 229 14.12 5.44 -0.35
CA TYR A 229 13.98 4.61 -1.53
C TYR A 229 15.29 3.89 -1.82
N VAL A 230 15.22 2.58 -2.03
CA VAL A 230 16.38 1.77 -2.45
C VAL A 230 15.93 0.81 -3.54
N ARG A 231 16.70 0.76 -4.63
CA ARG A 231 16.54 -0.26 -5.68
C ARG A 231 17.65 -1.28 -5.56
N PHE A 232 17.27 -2.53 -5.48
CA PHE A 232 18.15 -3.70 -5.44
C PHE A 232 18.14 -4.42 -6.79
N LYS A 233 19.30 -4.98 -7.21
CA LYS A 233 19.39 -5.81 -8.42
C LYS A 233 18.77 -7.21 -8.27
N GLY A 234 18.62 -7.68 -7.05
CA GLY A 234 18.10 -9.02 -6.72
C GLY A 234 16.79 -8.99 -5.96
N GLU A 235 16.48 -10.09 -5.28
CA GLU A 235 15.17 -10.35 -4.67
C GLU A 235 15.11 -10.00 -3.18
N ASP A 236 16.22 -9.61 -2.56
CA ASP A 236 16.30 -9.33 -1.14
C ASP A 236 17.28 -8.19 -0.81
N VAL A 237 17.26 -7.74 0.45
CA VAL A 237 18.06 -6.62 0.96
C VAL A 237 19.57 -6.90 1.02
N THR A 238 20.01 -8.14 0.81
CA THR A 238 21.44 -8.52 0.74
C THR A 238 22.00 -8.35 -0.67
N SER A 239 21.14 -8.14 -1.64
CA SER A 239 21.49 -7.93 -3.04
C SER A 239 22.19 -6.58 -3.26
N GLU A 240 22.94 -6.48 -4.35
CA GLU A 240 23.62 -5.25 -4.73
C GLU A 240 22.63 -4.08 -4.90
N VAL A 241 22.96 -2.93 -4.29
CA VAL A 241 22.17 -1.71 -4.43
C VAL A 241 22.48 -1.06 -5.78
N GLU A 242 21.45 -0.85 -6.59
CA GLU A 242 21.53 -0.16 -7.87
C GLU A 242 21.34 1.35 -7.71
N ASN A 243 20.41 1.76 -6.84
CA ASN A 243 20.11 3.18 -6.58
C ASN A 243 19.60 3.36 -5.15
N GLU A 244 19.97 4.46 -4.52
CA GLU A 244 19.46 4.89 -3.22
C GLU A 244 19.13 6.39 -3.24
N MET A 245 17.99 6.76 -2.66
CA MET A 245 17.56 8.15 -2.51
C MET A 245 16.91 8.36 -1.14
N GLN A 246 17.18 9.50 -0.51
CA GLN A 246 16.45 10.00 0.65
C GLN A 246 15.59 11.20 0.22
N LEU A 247 14.27 11.03 0.29
CA LEU A 247 13.32 12.10 0.02
C LEU A 247 12.93 12.75 1.34
N GLU A 248 13.33 13.99 1.51
CA GLU A 248 13.14 14.80 2.72
C GLU A 248 12.32 16.05 2.40
N GLY A 249 11.78 16.66 3.45
CA GLY A 249 10.99 17.88 3.39
C GLY A 249 9.64 17.72 4.07
N ASN A 250 8.86 18.79 4.09
CA ASN A 250 7.45 18.74 4.47
C ASN A 250 6.63 18.03 3.39
N TYR A 251 5.41 17.61 3.71
CA TYR A 251 4.61 16.83 2.76
C TYR A 251 4.24 17.60 1.48
N CYS A 252 4.13 18.92 1.53
CA CYS A 252 3.90 19.71 0.31
C CYS A 252 5.08 19.65 -0.67
N GLU A 253 6.30 19.37 -0.19
CA GLU A 253 7.51 19.22 -1.01
C GLU A 253 7.84 17.75 -1.28
N LEU A 254 7.66 16.89 -0.28
CA LEU A 254 8.00 15.47 -0.34
C LEU A 254 7.08 14.69 -1.29
N LEU A 255 5.76 14.92 -1.22
CA LEU A 255 4.79 14.16 -2.02
C LEU A 255 4.98 14.39 -3.53
N PRO A 256 5.17 15.61 -4.06
CA PRO A 256 5.49 15.81 -5.48
C PRO A 256 6.80 15.15 -5.92
N ARG A 257 7.82 15.09 -5.05
CA ARG A 257 9.08 14.38 -5.35
C ARG A 257 8.87 12.88 -5.40
N LEU A 258 8.04 12.34 -4.51
CA LEU A 258 7.66 10.93 -4.50
C LEU A 258 6.87 10.56 -5.76
N GLU A 259 5.97 11.43 -6.19
CA GLU A 259 5.23 11.32 -7.45
C GLU A 259 6.19 11.26 -8.65
N SER A 260 7.14 12.18 -8.72
CA SER A 260 8.17 12.19 -9.77
C SER A 260 9.03 10.92 -9.76
N LEU A 261 9.39 10.40 -8.58
CA LEU A 261 10.11 9.13 -8.46
C LEU A 261 9.31 7.97 -9.04
N LEU A 262 8.00 7.90 -8.75
CA LEU A 262 7.12 6.87 -9.30
C LEU A 262 7.08 6.94 -10.82
N GLU A 263 6.82 8.11 -11.39
CA GLU A 263 6.64 8.28 -12.83
C GLU A 263 7.91 8.06 -13.64
N LEU A 264 9.05 8.53 -13.13
CA LEU A 264 10.30 8.55 -13.89
C LEU A 264 11.19 7.33 -13.66
N SER A 265 10.99 6.62 -12.53
CA SER A 265 11.92 5.57 -12.12
C SER A 265 11.27 4.22 -11.88
N VAL A 266 10.18 4.18 -11.11
CA VAL A 266 9.58 2.92 -10.64
C VAL A 266 8.59 2.35 -11.67
N ILE A 267 7.71 3.20 -12.22
CA ILE A 267 6.68 2.76 -13.15
C ILE A 267 7.25 2.71 -14.57
N LYS A 268 7.57 1.51 -15.00
CA LYS A 268 8.07 1.24 -16.37
C LYS A 268 6.88 0.93 -17.28
N LYS A 269 6.85 1.58 -18.44
CA LYS A 269 5.83 1.35 -19.47
C LYS A 269 6.50 0.86 -20.74
N LYS A 270 5.92 -0.17 -21.34
CA LYS A 270 6.41 -0.75 -22.59
C LYS A 270 5.24 -0.87 -23.57
N PRO A 271 5.37 -0.40 -24.82
CA PRO A 271 4.40 -0.71 -25.85
C PRO A 271 4.48 -2.21 -26.19
N VAL A 272 3.35 -2.89 -26.20
CA VAL A 272 3.24 -4.29 -26.58
C VAL A 272 2.15 -4.45 -27.63
N PHE A 273 2.38 -5.32 -28.61
CA PHE A 273 1.37 -5.63 -29.60
C PHE A 273 0.28 -6.52 -28.96
N VAL A 274 -0.94 -6.04 -28.95
CA VAL A 274 -2.13 -6.82 -28.55
C VAL A 274 -2.83 -7.41 -29.77
N SER A 275 -2.48 -6.90 -30.96
CA SER A 275 -2.80 -7.49 -32.27
C SER A 275 -1.71 -7.09 -33.26
N ILE A 276 -1.73 -7.63 -34.47
CA ILE A 276 -0.76 -7.27 -35.54
C ILE A 276 -0.72 -5.76 -35.80
N LEU A 277 -1.81 -5.04 -35.56
CA LEU A 277 -1.96 -3.61 -35.89
C LEU A 277 -2.17 -2.71 -34.67
N ARG A 278 -2.31 -3.28 -33.47
CA ARG A 278 -2.64 -2.52 -32.26
C ARG A 278 -1.60 -2.73 -31.18
N GLU A 279 -1.05 -1.62 -30.74
CA GLU A 279 -0.17 -1.56 -29.56
C GLU A 279 -0.95 -1.03 -28.36
N GLU A 280 -0.70 -1.60 -27.19
CA GLU A 280 -1.14 -1.05 -25.92
C GLU A 280 0.07 -0.82 -25.02
N MET A 281 -0.02 0.23 -24.20
CA MET A 281 1.02 0.50 -23.19
C MET A 281 0.78 -0.38 -21.99
N VAL A 282 1.66 -1.33 -21.76
CA VAL A 282 1.64 -2.19 -20.58
C VAL A 282 2.59 -1.63 -19.52
N SER A 283 2.14 -1.61 -18.28
CA SER A 283 2.90 -1.12 -17.14
C SER A 283 3.28 -2.28 -16.22
N ASN A 284 4.48 -2.22 -15.63
CA ASN A 284 4.91 -3.16 -14.61
C ASN A 284 4.05 -3.07 -13.34
N TYR A 285 3.59 -1.86 -12.99
CA TYR A 285 2.65 -1.58 -11.90
C TYR A 285 1.60 -0.56 -12.35
N PRO A 286 0.35 -0.64 -11.90
CA PRO A 286 -0.62 0.43 -12.09
C PRO A 286 -0.25 1.61 -11.20
N TYR A 287 -0.06 2.77 -11.81
CA TYR A 287 0.36 4.00 -11.13
C TYR A 287 -0.53 4.34 -9.92
N GLN A 288 -1.86 4.29 -10.09
CA GLN A 288 -2.80 4.66 -9.06
C GLN A 288 -2.69 3.76 -7.82
N ALA A 289 -2.45 2.46 -7.99
CA ALA A 289 -2.31 1.52 -6.89
C ALA A 289 -1.07 1.83 -6.04
N ILE A 290 0.09 2.03 -6.67
CA ILE A 290 1.33 2.31 -5.92
C ILE A 290 1.27 3.69 -5.26
N ARG A 291 0.72 4.69 -5.97
CA ARG A 291 0.46 6.02 -5.41
C ARG A 291 -0.40 5.95 -4.15
N GLU A 292 -1.52 5.23 -4.20
CA GLU A 292 -2.44 5.08 -3.06
C GLU A 292 -1.77 4.41 -1.86
N LEU A 293 -0.97 3.34 -2.09
CA LEU A 293 -0.24 2.66 -1.03
C LEU A 293 0.78 3.57 -0.34
N LEU A 294 1.52 4.39 -1.10
CA LEU A 294 2.49 5.34 -0.55
C LEU A 294 1.82 6.50 0.20
N LEU A 295 0.70 7.02 -0.30
CA LEU A 295 -0.07 8.05 0.39
C LEU A 295 -0.66 7.52 1.70
N ASN A 296 -1.19 6.29 1.71
CA ASN A 296 -1.64 5.63 2.93
C ASN A 296 -0.49 5.43 3.93
N ALA A 297 0.68 5.04 3.46
CA ALA A 297 1.86 4.94 4.31
C ALA A 297 2.24 6.30 4.94
N CYS A 298 2.18 7.39 4.19
CA CYS A 298 2.42 8.75 4.72
C CYS A 298 1.37 9.16 5.77
N MET A 299 0.08 8.87 5.53
CA MET A 299 -1.01 9.23 6.45
C MET A 299 -0.99 8.43 7.76
N HIS A 300 -0.73 7.12 7.67
CA HIS A 300 -0.89 6.20 8.80
C HIS A 300 0.40 5.92 9.55
N ARG A 301 1.55 6.48 9.14
CA ARG A 301 2.81 6.24 9.82
C ARG A 301 2.81 6.69 11.27
N ASP A 302 3.55 6.00 12.10
CA ASP A 302 3.93 6.48 13.43
C ASP A 302 5.01 7.56 13.31
N MET A 303 4.62 8.81 13.53
CA MET A 303 5.51 9.97 13.41
C MET A 303 6.47 10.11 14.60
N GLN A 304 6.25 9.39 15.69
CA GLN A 304 7.16 9.32 16.82
C GLN A 304 8.32 8.35 16.57
N SER A 305 8.20 7.49 15.56
CA SER A 305 9.26 6.57 15.18
C SER A 305 10.40 7.27 14.47
N ASN A 306 11.64 6.92 14.82
CA ASN A 306 12.83 7.35 14.09
C ASN A 306 13.07 6.55 12.79
N THR A 307 12.30 5.47 12.57
CA THR A 307 12.40 4.65 11.36
C THR A 307 11.78 5.40 10.18
N PRO A 308 12.45 5.52 9.02
CA PRO A 308 11.85 6.13 7.83
C PRO A 308 10.75 5.26 7.22
N LEU A 309 9.94 5.86 6.35
CA LEU A 309 9.17 5.10 5.39
C LEU A 309 10.14 4.46 4.40
N ARG A 310 10.25 3.12 4.40
CA ARG A 310 11.10 2.38 3.46
C ARG A 310 10.29 2.01 2.24
N PHE A 311 10.77 2.43 1.09
CA PHE A 311 10.22 2.09 -0.21
C PHE A 311 11.30 1.37 -1.00
N TYR A 312 11.23 0.04 -1.05
CA TYR A 312 12.23 -0.81 -1.66
C TYR A 312 11.73 -1.41 -2.96
N GLU A 313 12.54 -1.31 -4.00
CA GLU A 313 12.30 -1.92 -5.31
C GLU A 313 13.29 -3.07 -5.50
N PHE A 314 12.78 -4.28 -5.62
CA PHE A 314 13.52 -5.49 -5.94
C PHE A 314 13.33 -5.88 -7.41
N ALA A 315 14.03 -6.91 -7.87
CA ALA A 315 13.95 -7.36 -9.25
C ALA A 315 12.54 -7.78 -9.68
N SER A 316 11.75 -8.36 -8.76
CA SER A 316 10.40 -8.89 -9.05
C SER A 316 9.26 -8.22 -8.28
N HIS A 317 9.54 -7.37 -7.29
CA HIS A 317 8.50 -6.79 -6.43
C HIS A 317 8.89 -5.46 -5.81
N LEU A 318 7.90 -4.77 -5.25
CA LEU A 318 8.05 -3.59 -4.40
C LEU A 318 7.71 -3.93 -2.96
N GLU A 319 8.41 -3.33 -2.02
CA GLU A 319 8.06 -3.34 -0.60
C GLU A 319 7.89 -1.92 -0.06
N ILE A 320 6.81 -1.69 0.67
CA ILE A 320 6.56 -0.45 1.41
C ILE A 320 6.46 -0.82 2.89
N LEU A 321 7.50 -0.53 3.64
CA LEU A 321 7.56 -0.78 5.08
C LEU A 321 7.38 0.52 5.84
N ASN A 322 6.27 0.60 6.56
CA ASN A 322 5.89 1.77 7.35
C ASN A 322 6.08 1.53 8.84
N ALA A 323 6.55 2.54 9.57
CA ALA A 323 6.57 2.51 11.03
C ALA A 323 5.16 2.63 11.59
N GLY A 324 4.85 1.80 12.60
CA GLY A 324 3.55 1.69 13.22
C GLY A 324 2.67 0.60 12.56
N GLY A 325 2.14 -0.30 13.39
CA GLY A 325 1.16 -1.30 12.95
C GLY A 325 -0.25 -0.72 12.75
N LEU A 326 -1.26 -1.56 12.76
CA LEU A 326 -2.67 -1.13 12.73
C LEU A 326 -2.99 -0.21 13.92
N TYR A 327 -3.87 0.77 13.71
CA TYR A 327 -4.18 1.81 14.71
C TYR A 327 -5.66 1.80 15.11
N GLY A 328 -5.94 2.22 16.35
CA GLY A 328 -7.29 2.43 16.85
C GLY A 328 -8.11 1.14 16.89
N ASN A 329 -9.19 1.08 16.13
CA ASN A 329 -10.08 -0.08 16.03
C ASN A 329 -9.71 -1.05 14.90
N ALA A 330 -8.71 -0.72 14.08
CA ALA A 330 -8.21 -1.63 13.04
C ALA A 330 -7.42 -2.78 13.66
N ARG A 331 -7.71 -4.01 13.22
CA ARG A 331 -7.11 -5.27 13.65
C ARG A 331 -6.89 -6.21 12.48
N PRO A 332 -6.01 -7.22 12.61
CA PRO A 332 -5.80 -8.19 11.54
C PRO A 332 -7.09 -8.86 11.06
N GLU A 333 -8.04 -9.14 11.96
CA GLU A 333 -9.29 -9.84 11.64
C GLU A 333 -10.30 -8.97 10.88
N ASN A 334 -10.22 -7.65 11.02
CA ASN A 334 -11.16 -6.71 10.40
C ASN A 334 -10.54 -5.86 9.29
N PHE A 335 -9.22 -5.89 9.13
CA PHE A 335 -8.51 -5.22 8.06
C PHE A 335 -8.86 -5.85 6.68
N PRO A 336 -9.07 -5.09 5.62
CA PRO A 336 -9.04 -3.63 5.52
C PRO A 336 -10.41 -2.93 5.72
N ARG A 337 -11.41 -3.62 6.27
CA ARG A 337 -12.79 -3.11 6.37
C ARG A 337 -12.94 -1.98 7.39
N ILE A 338 -12.17 -2.07 8.49
CA ILE A 338 -12.12 -1.04 9.54
C ILE A 338 -10.75 -0.40 9.51
N ASN A 339 -10.73 0.92 9.42
CA ASN A 339 -9.53 1.74 9.51
C ASN A 339 -9.79 2.91 10.47
N ASP A 340 -8.75 3.27 11.20
CA ASP A 340 -8.70 4.49 12.00
C ASP A 340 -7.47 5.30 11.57
N TYR A 341 -7.58 6.61 11.61
CA TYR A 341 -6.48 7.50 11.24
C TYR A 341 -5.59 7.76 12.46
N ARG A 342 -4.31 7.36 12.36
CA ARG A 342 -3.29 7.72 13.37
C ARG A 342 -3.03 9.22 13.38
N ASN A 343 -3.10 9.86 12.21
CA ASN A 343 -2.87 11.29 11.99
C ASN A 343 -4.04 11.93 11.25
N PRO A 344 -5.20 12.11 11.90
CA PRO A 344 -6.43 12.56 11.24
C PRO A 344 -6.33 13.98 10.69
N LEU A 345 -5.58 14.88 11.34
CA LEU A 345 -5.40 16.25 10.87
C LEU A 345 -4.53 16.28 9.60
N VAL A 346 -3.45 15.50 9.57
CA VAL A 346 -2.63 15.32 8.36
C VAL A 346 -3.46 14.70 7.23
N ALA A 347 -4.25 13.67 7.50
CA ALA A 347 -5.11 13.03 6.50
C ALA A 347 -6.14 14.03 5.91
N SER A 348 -6.77 14.82 6.76
CA SER A 348 -7.70 15.88 6.34
C SER A 348 -7.00 16.95 5.49
N ALA A 349 -5.80 17.36 5.87
CA ALA A 349 -5.01 18.30 5.09
C ALA A 349 -4.60 17.73 3.74
N MET A 350 -4.17 16.45 3.66
CA MET A 350 -3.84 15.78 2.40
C MET A 350 -5.06 15.70 1.46
N LYS A 351 -6.28 15.61 1.99
CA LYS A 351 -7.50 15.73 1.18
C LYS A 351 -7.66 17.13 0.61
N THR A 352 -7.51 18.18 1.42
CA THR A 352 -7.57 19.57 0.96
C THR A 352 -6.52 19.87 -0.10
N LEU A 353 -5.32 19.31 0.05
CA LEU A 353 -4.21 19.39 -0.92
C LEU A 353 -4.45 18.55 -2.19
N GLY A 354 -5.54 17.79 -2.29
CA GLY A 354 -5.91 17.00 -3.47
C GLY A 354 -5.18 15.66 -3.62
N TYR A 355 -4.47 15.20 -2.58
CA TYR A 355 -3.74 13.93 -2.66
C TYR A 355 -4.62 12.70 -2.40
N VAL A 356 -5.63 12.81 -1.55
CA VAL A 356 -6.44 11.67 -1.12
C VAL A 356 -7.94 11.96 -1.13
N ASN A 357 -8.74 10.90 -1.29
CA ASN A 357 -10.18 10.92 -1.10
C ASN A 357 -10.52 10.06 0.13
N MET A 358 -11.08 10.66 1.19
CA MET A 358 -11.39 9.95 2.44
C MET A 358 -12.66 9.08 2.36
N PHE A 359 -12.75 8.19 1.36
CA PHE A 359 -13.93 7.33 1.16
C PHE A 359 -13.75 5.88 1.63
N SER A 360 -12.66 5.56 2.34
CA SER A 360 -12.34 4.19 2.81
C SER A 360 -12.35 3.11 1.68
N ARG A 361 -12.06 3.52 0.44
CA ARG A 361 -12.02 2.64 -0.74
C ARG A 361 -10.61 2.30 -1.20
N GLY A 362 -9.59 2.94 -0.64
CA GLY A 362 -8.22 2.93 -1.14
C GLY A 362 -7.67 1.52 -1.38
N ILE A 363 -7.67 0.65 -0.36
CA ILE A 363 -7.12 -0.72 -0.50
C ILE A 363 -7.96 -1.57 -1.45
N GLY A 364 -9.29 -1.44 -1.44
CA GLY A 364 -10.14 -2.15 -2.39
C GLY A 364 -9.87 -1.73 -3.84
N GLN A 365 -9.66 -0.43 -4.06
CA GLN A 365 -9.29 0.09 -5.37
C GLN A 365 -7.89 -0.36 -5.80
N VAL A 366 -6.92 -0.36 -4.89
CA VAL A 366 -5.57 -0.91 -5.15
C VAL A 366 -5.64 -2.33 -5.67
N GLN A 367 -6.43 -3.21 -5.03
CA GLN A 367 -6.56 -4.61 -5.47
C GLN A 367 -7.25 -4.71 -6.84
N THR A 368 -8.22 -3.83 -7.11
CA THR A 368 -8.89 -3.77 -8.42
C THR A 368 -7.93 -3.32 -9.51
N ASP A 369 -7.20 -2.22 -9.29
CA ASP A 369 -6.24 -1.67 -10.24
C ASP A 369 -5.11 -2.68 -10.56
N LEU A 370 -4.60 -3.39 -9.54
CA LEU A 370 -3.61 -4.45 -9.72
C LEU A 370 -4.15 -5.59 -10.58
N LYS A 371 -5.38 -6.04 -10.29
CA LYS A 371 -6.03 -7.10 -11.06
C LYS A 371 -6.25 -6.68 -12.52
N GLU A 372 -6.73 -5.47 -12.75
CA GLU A 372 -6.97 -4.94 -14.10
C GLU A 372 -5.67 -4.79 -14.89
N ASN A 373 -4.58 -4.40 -14.24
CA ASN A 373 -3.25 -4.37 -14.87
C ASN A 373 -2.64 -5.76 -15.09
N GLY A 374 -3.19 -6.81 -14.45
CA GLY A 374 -2.68 -8.19 -14.51
C GLY A 374 -1.56 -8.51 -13.52
N ASN A 375 -1.39 -7.71 -12.47
CA ASN A 375 -0.53 -8.02 -11.33
C ASN A 375 -1.24 -8.98 -10.36
N LYS A 376 -0.47 -9.66 -9.51
CA LYS A 376 -1.03 -10.35 -8.36
C LYS A 376 -1.57 -9.35 -7.34
N PRO A 377 -2.52 -9.75 -6.49
CA PRO A 377 -3.00 -8.91 -5.40
C PRO A 377 -1.86 -8.48 -4.47
N ALA A 378 -1.91 -7.22 -4.00
CA ALA A 378 -1.00 -6.74 -2.97
C ALA A 378 -1.14 -7.58 -1.69
N GLN A 379 -0.02 -7.93 -1.08
CA GLN A 379 0.04 -8.65 0.19
C GLN A 379 0.31 -7.66 1.31
N PHE A 380 -0.39 -7.83 2.44
CA PHE A 380 -0.27 -6.97 3.61
C PHE A 380 0.14 -7.80 4.81
N ASP A 381 1.34 -7.56 5.34
CA ASP A 381 1.72 -8.12 6.64
C ASP A 381 1.34 -7.12 7.74
N VAL A 382 0.26 -7.46 8.44
CA VAL A 382 -0.30 -6.72 9.57
C VAL A 382 -0.02 -7.40 10.91
N SER A 383 0.79 -8.45 10.92
CA SER A 383 1.15 -9.20 12.13
C SER A 383 2.12 -8.45 13.03
N MET A 384 2.91 -7.55 12.46
CA MET A 384 3.87 -6.74 13.19
C MET A 384 3.18 -5.60 13.94
N LEU A 385 3.37 -5.52 15.26
CA LEU A 385 2.77 -4.46 16.08
C LEU A 385 3.39 -3.09 15.84
N THR A 386 4.67 -3.04 15.46
CA THR A 386 5.46 -1.81 15.29
C THR A 386 5.70 -1.40 13.85
N ALA A 387 5.24 -2.20 12.89
CA ALA A 387 5.43 -1.95 11.47
C ALA A 387 4.26 -2.49 10.66
N PHE A 388 4.12 -1.97 9.45
CA PHE A 388 3.13 -2.39 8.46
C PHE A 388 3.86 -2.56 7.13
N LEU A 389 3.85 -3.79 6.59
CA LEU A 389 4.53 -4.10 5.33
C LEU A 389 3.51 -4.37 4.23
N VAL A 390 3.74 -3.76 3.07
CA VAL A 390 3.01 -4.05 1.83
C VAL A 390 3.99 -4.56 0.79
N THR A 391 3.66 -5.69 0.17
CA THR A 391 4.42 -6.27 -0.94
C THR A 391 3.55 -6.29 -2.19
N VAL A 392 4.09 -5.79 -3.31
CA VAL A 392 3.42 -5.78 -4.61
C VAL A 392 4.33 -6.44 -5.64
N GLU A 393 3.92 -7.58 -6.16
CA GLU A 393 4.68 -8.27 -7.21
C GLU A 393 4.60 -7.53 -8.54
N GLN A 394 5.72 -7.45 -9.24
CA GLN A 394 5.82 -6.84 -10.55
C GLN A 394 5.11 -7.70 -11.59
N LYS A 395 4.39 -7.06 -12.51
CA LYS A 395 3.99 -7.72 -13.75
C LYS A 395 5.20 -7.81 -14.67
N ASP A 396 5.49 -9.02 -15.14
CA ASP A 396 6.55 -9.23 -16.11
C ASP A 396 6.13 -8.68 -17.48
N ILE A 397 6.60 -7.47 -17.78
CA ILE A 397 6.35 -6.81 -19.05
C ILE A 397 7.35 -7.21 -20.14
N GLU A 398 8.49 -7.85 -19.78
CA GLU A 398 9.48 -8.29 -20.74
C GLU A 398 9.07 -9.60 -21.46
N GLN A 399 8.33 -10.47 -20.76
CA GLN A 399 7.81 -11.72 -21.32
C GLN A 399 6.41 -11.58 -21.91
N PHE A 400 5.88 -10.35 -22.01
CA PHE A 400 4.56 -10.16 -22.60
C PHE A 400 4.61 -10.53 -24.07
N LYS A 401 3.99 -11.67 -24.42
CA LYS A 401 3.90 -12.20 -25.78
C LYS A 401 2.46 -12.07 -26.25
N PHE A 402 2.28 -11.53 -27.45
CA PHE A 402 1.02 -11.66 -28.14
C PHE A 402 0.75 -13.14 -28.43
N VAL A 403 -0.32 -13.69 -27.89
CA VAL A 403 -0.81 -15.03 -28.23
C VAL A 403 -2.09 -14.84 -29.03
N PRO A 404 -2.10 -15.16 -30.33
CA PRO A 404 -3.33 -15.15 -31.12
C PRO A 404 -4.35 -16.13 -30.51
N SER A 405 -5.57 -15.68 -30.30
CA SER A 405 -6.68 -16.57 -29.91
C SER A 405 -7.01 -17.45 -31.12
N ASP A 406 -6.71 -18.70 -31.12
CA ASP A 406 -7.07 -19.79 -32.03
C ASP A 406 -5.85 -20.49 -32.67
N GLY A 407 -5.09 -21.20 -31.84
CA GLY A 407 -4.25 -22.32 -32.33
C GLY A 407 -3.14 -22.01 -33.32
N ALA A 408 -2.83 -20.75 -33.60
CA ALA A 408 -1.70 -20.39 -34.44
C ALA A 408 -0.36 -20.51 -33.67
N PRO A 409 0.74 -20.96 -34.29
CA PRO A 409 1.99 -21.17 -33.60
C PRO A 409 2.55 -19.89 -32.98
N MET A 410 2.99 -19.96 -31.73
CA MET A 410 3.63 -18.86 -31.00
C MET A 410 4.83 -18.32 -31.77
N VAL A 411 4.77 -17.08 -32.24
CA VAL A 411 5.94 -16.35 -32.71
C VAL A 411 6.54 -15.61 -31.50
N SER A 412 7.69 -16.06 -31.04
CA SER A 412 8.44 -15.36 -30.01
C SER A 412 9.00 -14.07 -30.60
N LEU A 413 8.52 -12.93 -30.13
CA LEU A 413 9.12 -11.62 -30.44
C LEU A 413 10.37 -11.42 -29.56
N GLY A 414 11.44 -12.14 -29.87
CA GLY A 414 12.80 -11.70 -29.56
C GLY A 414 13.18 -10.64 -30.59
N ASP A 415 14.10 -9.74 -30.29
CA ASP A 415 14.55 -8.54 -30.99
C ASP A 415 14.71 -8.54 -32.54
N ASP A 416 14.00 -9.37 -33.25
CA ASP A 416 14.17 -9.63 -34.65
C ASP A 416 12.98 -9.15 -35.48
N VAL A 417 13.07 -7.90 -35.94
CA VAL A 417 12.21 -7.32 -37.01
C VAL A 417 12.14 -8.26 -38.25
N THR A 418 13.10 -9.16 -38.38
CA THR A 418 13.21 -10.18 -39.42
C THR A 418 12.11 -11.24 -39.37
N SER A 419 11.64 -11.65 -38.17
CA SER A 419 10.63 -12.71 -38.03
C SER A 419 9.22 -12.24 -38.40
N LEU A 420 8.87 -11.00 -38.09
CA LEU A 420 7.59 -10.37 -38.47
C LEU A 420 7.51 -10.15 -39.98
N SER A 421 8.62 -9.77 -40.56
CA SER A 421 8.79 -9.64 -42.02
C SER A 421 8.59 -10.97 -42.75
N GLN A 422 9.08 -12.08 -42.17
CA GLN A 422 8.93 -13.41 -42.78
C GLN A 422 7.49 -13.95 -42.66
N ALA A 423 6.81 -13.77 -41.53
CA ALA A 423 5.42 -14.20 -41.39
C ALA A 423 4.47 -13.44 -42.32
N LEU A 424 4.63 -12.12 -42.40
CA LEU A 424 3.88 -11.27 -43.35
C LEU A 424 4.22 -11.59 -44.83
N SER A 425 5.46 -11.95 -45.10
CA SER A 425 5.87 -12.37 -46.43
C SER A 425 5.21 -13.68 -46.88
N GLN A 426 5.09 -14.65 -45.99
CA GLN A 426 4.39 -15.91 -46.25
C GLN A 426 2.89 -15.72 -46.40
N ALA A 427 2.28 -14.86 -45.62
CA ALA A 427 0.87 -14.52 -45.71
C ALA A 427 0.55 -13.75 -46.98
N LEU A 428 1.39 -12.80 -47.39
CA LEU A 428 1.25 -12.06 -48.66
C LEU A 428 1.35 -12.96 -49.87
N SER A 429 2.19 -13.97 -49.85
CA SER A 429 2.28 -14.95 -50.98
C SER A 429 1.00 -15.77 -51.17
N GLN A 430 0.23 -15.99 -50.08
CA GLN A 430 -1.08 -16.66 -50.15
C GLN A 430 -2.20 -15.74 -50.65
N VAL A 431 -2.19 -14.48 -50.26
CA VAL A 431 -3.24 -13.48 -50.60
C VAL A 431 -3.00 -12.82 -51.97
N CYS A 432 -1.75 -12.74 -52.40
CA CYS A 432 -1.35 -12.11 -53.66
C CYS A 432 -0.39 -13.02 -54.43
N PRO A 433 -0.90 -14.10 -55.10
CA PRO A 433 -0.04 -15.09 -55.81
C PRO A 433 0.79 -14.49 -56.94
N LYS A 434 0.44 -13.30 -57.44
CA LYS A 434 1.14 -12.58 -58.49
C LYS A 434 2.29 -11.70 -57.98
N LEU A 435 2.40 -11.51 -56.68
CA LEU A 435 3.48 -10.76 -56.03
C LEU A 435 4.50 -11.75 -55.51
N ASP A 436 5.62 -11.89 -56.19
CA ASP A 436 6.73 -12.68 -55.67
C ASP A 436 7.43 -11.91 -54.53
N VAL A 437 7.02 -12.21 -53.31
CA VAL A 437 7.48 -11.53 -52.07
C VAL A 437 8.98 -11.70 -51.88
N SER A 438 9.58 -12.75 -52.44
CA SER A 438 11.03 -12.95 -52.38
C SER A 438 11.78 -11.91 -53.22
N HIS A 439 11.14 -11.38 -54.28
CA HIS A 439 11.64 -10.30 -55.12
C HIS A 439 11.26 -8.89 -54.65
N TYR A 440 10.25 -8.77 -53.78
CA TYR A 440 9.72 -7.49 -53.30
C TYR A 440 9.54 -7.43 -51.79
N PRO A 441 10.64 -7.51 -51.00
CA PRO A 441 10.56 -7.42 -49.54
C PRO A 441 9.95 -6.08 -49.08
N ASP A 442 10.00 -5.07 -49.91
CA ASP A 442 9.43 -3.74 -49.62
C ASP A 442 7.90 -3.74 -49.55
N ALA A 443 7.19 -4.73 -50.15
CA ALA A 443 5.75 -4.84 -50.11
C ALA A 443 5.19 -4.95 -48.69
N THR A 444 5.86 -5.69 -47.85
CA THR A 444 5.52 -5.86 -46.44
C THR A 444 5.65 -4.54 -45.66
N ALA A 445 6.77 -3.85 -45.85
CA ALA A 445 7.02 -2.56 -45.24
C ALA A 445 6.02 -1.47 -45.69
N ILE A 446 5.61 -1.51 -46.95
CA ILE A 446 4.58 -0.62 -47.52
C ILE A 446 3.21 -0.88 -46.89
N LEU A 447 2.80 -2.15 -46.78
CA LEU A 447 1.53 -2.50 -46.14
C LEU A 447 1.51 -2.09 -44.67
N ILE A 448 2.57 -2.35 -43.93
CA ILE A 448 2.71 -1.90 -42.53
C ILE A 448 2.58 -0.37 -42.44
N ALA A 449 3.18 0.36 -43.35
CA ALA A 449 3.10 1.82 -43.33
C ALA A 449 1.67 2.32 -43.65
N LEU A 450 0.94 1.65 -44.57
CA LEU A 450 -0.42 2.00 -44.94
C LEU A 450 -1.48 1.60 -43.91
N CYS A 451 -1.16 0.68 -43.02
CA CYS A 451 -2.03 0.32 -41.88
C CYS A 451 -2.24 1.49 -40.90
N LYS A 452 -1.24 2.36 -40.77
CA LYS A 452 -1.30 3.49 -39.81
C LYS A 452 -2.11 4.66 -40.35
N GLU A 453 -1.81 5.06 -41.56
CA GLU A 453 -2.47 6.21 -42.22
C GLU A 453 -2.19 6.20 -43.73
N PRO A 454 -3.00 6.89 -44.59
CA PRO A 454 -2.73 7.03 -46.01
C PRO A 454 -1.39 7.76 -46.24
N GLN A 455 -0.50 7.13 -47.03
CA GLN A 455 0.87 7.59 -47.29
C GLN A 455 1.03 8.03 -48.76
N SER A 456 1.83 9.07 -48.98
CA SER A 456 2.29 9.46 -50.32
C SER A 456 3.42 8.53 -50.78
N LEU A 457 3.65 8.50 -52.09
CA LEU A 457 4.74 7.71 -52.66
C LEU A 457 6.13 8.11 -52.07
N LYS A 458 6.31 9.38 -51.74
CA LYS A 458 7.55 9.88 -51.14
C LYS A 458 7.74 9.34 -49.74
N GLU A 459 6.72 9.36 -48.90
CA GLU A 459 6.73 8.81 -47.55
C GLU A 459 6.97 7.29 -47.52
N LEU A 460 6.39 6.57 -48.49
CA LEU A 460 6.64 5.13 -48.66
C LEU A 460 8.09 4.85 -49.06
N MET A 461 8.66 5.66 -49.95
CA MET A 461 10.08 5.54 -50.34
C MET A 461 11.03 5.79 -49.16
N GLU A 462 10.75 6.76 -48.31
CA GLU A 462 11.54 7.05 -47.12
C GLU A 462 11.48 5.90 -46.10
N LYS A 463 10.30 5.31 -45.91
CA LYS A 463 10.11 4.18 -44.97
C LYS A 463 10.73 2.87 -45.43
N THR A 464 10.71 2.61 -46.74
CA THR A 464 11.33 1.40 -47.36
C THR A 464 12.81 1.59 -47.67
N LYS A 465 13.36 2.79 -47.53
CA LYS A 465 14.73 3.16 -47.97
C LYS A 465 15.02 2.89 -49.45
N GLU A 466 13.96 2.71 -50.28
CA GLU A 466 14.08 2.46 -51.70
C GLU A 466 14.18 3.78 -52.48
N LYS A 467 15.20 3.90 -53.30
CA LYS A 467 15.47 5.09 -54.10
C LYS A 467 14.81 5.07 -55.50
N ASN A 468 14.39 3.89 -55.95
CA ASN A 468 13.78 3.73 -57.29
C ASN A 468 12.27 3.91 -57.23
N ARG A 469 11.80 5.11 -57.59
CA ARG A 469 10.39 5.48 -57.61
C ARG A 469 9.54 4.56 -58.52
N GLY A 470 10.09 4.15 -59.66
CA GLY A 470 9.42 3.28 -60.63
C GLY A 470 9.15 1.89 -60.05
N ARG A 471 10.12 1.36 -59.27
CA ARG A 471 10.00 0.05 -58.64
C ARG A 471 8.85 0.02 -57.61
N ILE A 472 8.76 0.99 -56.72
CA ILE A 472 7.68 1.05 -55.72
C ILE A 472 6.34 1.28 -56.42
N LYS A 473 6.25 2.23 -57.35
CA LYS A 473 4.97 2.58 -57.99
C LYS A 473 4.44 1.49 -58.92
N ASN A 474 5.28 0.98 -59.84
CA ASN A 474 4.80 0.12 -60.92
C ASN A 474 4.87 -1.38 -60.54
N ASN A 475 5.80 -1.78 -59.67
CA ASN A 475 5.94 -3.19 -59.36
C ASN A 475 5.31 -3.58 -58.03
N VAL A 476 5.29 -2.69 -57.05
CA VAL A 476 4.74 -3.02 -55.70
C VAL A 476 3.33 -2.45 -55.55
N LEU A 477 3.15 -1.14 -55.63
CA LEU A 477 1.85 -0.50 -55.40
C LEU A 477 0.83 -0.87 -56.45
N GLN A 478 1.23 -1.02 -57.72
CA GLN A 478 0.33 -1.44 -58.79
C GLN A 478 -0.21 -2.86 -58.50
N HIS A 479 0.62 -3.83 -58.14
CA HIS A 479 0.15 -5.17 -57.80
C HIS A 479 -0.69 -5.22 -56.53
N LEU A 480 -0.39 -4.39 -55.52
CA LEU A 480 -1.24 -4.25 -54.34
C LEU A 480 -2.59 -3.63 -54.62
N CYS A 481 -2.66 -2.69 -55.59
CA CYS A 481 -3.91 -2.12 -56.05
C CYS A 481 -4.72 -3.12 -56.92
N GLU A 482 -4.05 -3.85 -57.83
CA GLU A 482 -4.69 -4.89 -58.66
C GLU A 482 -5.23 -6.06 -57.80
N SER A 483 -4.62 -6.35 -56.68
CA SER A 483 -5.10 -7.37 -55.74
C SER A 483 -6.23 -6.85 -54.82
N GLY A 484 -6.58 -5.56 -54.90
CA GLY A 484 -7.62 -4.94 -54.10
C GLY A 484 -7.27 -4.75 -52.64
N LEU A 485 -5.99 -4.81 -52.28
CA LEU A 485 -5.51 -4.59 -50.89
C LEU A 485 -5.27 -3.10 -50.61
N VAL A 486 -4.87 -2.35 -51.63
CA VAL A 486 -4.54 -0.92 -51.53
C VAL A 486 -5.32 -0.16 -52.58
N GLU A 487 -5.70 1.06 -52.30
CA GLU A 487 -6.30 1.97 -53.29
C GLU A 487 -5.68 3.37 -53.26
N PRO A 488 -5.64 4.07 -54.42
CA PRO A 488 -5.27 5.47 -54.46
C PRO A 488 -6.38 6.34 -53.88
N THR A 489 -6.04 7.33 -53.06
CA THR A 489 -7.03 8.23 -52.44
C THR A 489 -7.66 9.21 -53.42
N ILE A 490 -7.00 9.49 -54.56
CA ILE A 490 -7.53 10.32 -55.67
C ILE A 490 -7.65 9.41 -56.91
N LYS A 491 -8.86 8.89 -57.16
CA LYS A 491 -9.10 7.90 -58.24
C LYS A 491 -9.10 8.54 -59.63
N ASP A 492 -9.58 9.78 -59.74
CA ASP A 492 -9.77 10.48 -61.03
C ASP A 492 -8.49 11.05 -61.63
N VAL A 493 -7.44 11.23 -60.82
CA VAL A 493 -6.14 11.78 -61.26
C VAL A 493 -4.98 10.96 -60.70
N PRO A 494 -4.65 9.80 -61.29
CA PRO A 494 -3.67 8.86 -60.76
C PRO A 494 -2.25 9.41 -60.56
N ASN A 495 -1.90 10.47 -61.30
CA ASN A 495 -0.58 11.11 -61.23
C ASN A 495 -0.59 12.43 -60.47
N SER A 496 -1.60 12.70 -59.64
CA SER A 496 -1.66 13.90 -58.81
C SER A 496 -0.44 14.00 -57.88
N PRO A 497 0.18 15.19 -57.76
CA PRO A 497 1.24 15.42 -56.76
C PRO A 497 0.80 15.18 -55.32
N LYS A 498 -0.51 15.23 -55.04
CA LYS A 498 -1.14 15.02 -53.74
C LYS A 498 -1.66 13.57 -53.56
N GLN A 499 -1.35 12.67 -54.50
CA GLN A 499 -1.79 11.27 -54.44
C GLN A 499 -1.21 10.59 -53.18
N LYS A 500 -2.10 9.98 -52.42
CA LYS A 500 -1.77 9.05 -51.35
C LYS A 500 -2.36 7.67 -51.65
N TYR A 501 -1.88 6.67 -50.95
CA TYR A 501 -2.37 5.30 -51.01
C TYR A 501 -2.91 4.90 -49.65
N ALA A 502 -4.00 4.16 -49.59
CA ALA A 502 -4.64 3.67 -48.38
C ALA A 502 -5.00 2.19 -48.51
N LEU A 503 -5.13 1.48 -47.42
CA LEU A 503 -5.69 0.13 -47.40
C LEU A 503 -7.21 0.21 -47.72
N THR A 504 -7.68 -0.70 -48.56
CA THR A 504 -9.10 -0.93 -48.77
C THR A 504 -9.72 -1.67 -47.59
N ASP A 505 -11.06 -1.68 -47.48
CA ASP A 505 -11.74 -2.47 -46.45
C ASP A 505 -11.44 -3.97 -46.61
N ASN A 506 -11.39 -4.49 -47.83
CA ASN A 506 -10.96 -5.84 -48.14
C ASN A 506 -9.49 -6.08 -47.76
N GLY A 507 -8.62 -5.09 -47.94
CA GLY A 507 -7.23 -5.14 -47.51
C GLY A 507 -7.11 -5.21 -45.96
N ARG A 508 -7.93 -4.45 -45.26
CA ARG A 508 -7.98 -4.48 -43.80
C ARG A 508 -8.51 -5.81 -43.26
N GLU A 509 -9.61 -6.31 -43.84
CA GLU A 509 -10.24 -7.57 -43.47
C GLU A 509 -9.30 -8.77 -43.70
N LYS A 510 -8.64 -8.81 -44.85
CA LYS A 510 -7.67 -9.86 -45.17
C LYS A 510 -6.40 -9.80 -44.29
N LEU A 511 -5.93 -8.61 -43.96
CA LEU A 511 -4.83 -8.45 -43.02
C LEU A 511 -5.24 -8.79 -41.56
N GLN A 512 -6.51 -8.60 -41.19
CA GLN A 512 -7.07 -9.04 -39.93
C GLN A 512 -7.26 -10.56 -39.83
N THR A 513 -7.51 -11.25 -40.98
CA THR A 513 -7.65 -12.72 -41.01
C THR A 513 -6.30 -13.44 -41.00
N ILE A 514 -5.18 -12.72 -41.16
CA ILE A 514 -3.82 -13.23 -41.13
C ILE A 514 -3.20 -13.03 -39.73
N SER A 515 -3.95 -12.34 -38.86
CA SER A 515 -3.52 -12.06 -37.44
C SER A 515 -4.02 -13.14 -36.47
#